data_287e96c62dfe6da7f68f6970d240daa2
#
_entry.id   287e96c62dfe6da7f68f6970d240daa2
#
_cell.length_a   1.000
_cell.length_b   1.000
_cell.length_c   1.000
_cell.angle_alpha   90.00
_cell.angle_beta   90.00
_cell.angle_gamma   90.00
#
_symmetry.space_group_name_H-M   'P 1'
#
loop_
_entity.id
_entity.type
_entity.pdbx_description
1 polymer ?
#
loop_
_entity_poly.entity_id
_entity_poly.type
_entity_poly.pdbx_seq_one_letter_code
_entity_poly.pdbx_strand_id
1 'polypeptide(L)'
;MFDYLIVGAGFAGSVLAERLAADAGKRVLVVDRRPHVGGNAHDHHDDAGLLVHTYGPHIFHTNSRDVFDYLSRFTDWRPYEHRVLASVDGQLLPIPINLDTVNRLYGLSLAALELEGFFQSVAQKVERVRTSEDVIVSRVGRELYEKFFRGYTRKQWGLDPSELDASVTARVPIRTNRDDRYFSDTYQAMPLHGYTRMFERMLGHPNIKVMTNTDYREIVDEVHHAELIYTGPVDEFFNFRHGRLPYRSLRFKHETHDRAVFQPAPVVNYPNEHAYTRITEFKHL
;
A
#
# COMPACT_ATOMS: atom_id res chain seq x y z
N MET A 1 17.33 17.96 26.96
CA MET A 1 18.00 18.17 25.67
C MET A 1 17.97 16.85 24.91
N PHE A 2 17.50 16.86 23.69
CA PHE A 2 17.49 15.69 22.77
C PHE A 2 18.64 15.82 21.77
N ASP A 3 19.15 14.69 21.30
CA ASP A 3 20.11 14.68 20.20
C ASP A 3 19.37 14.87 18.87
N TYR A 4 18.18 14.27 18.75
CA TYR A 4 17.35 14.36 17.54
C TYR A 4 15.91 14.71 17.86
N LEU A 5 15.33 15.57 17.03
CA LEU A 5 13.89 15.79 16.90
C LEU A 5 13.45 15.18 15.57
N ILE A 6 12.62 14.14 15.63
CA ILE A 6 12.10 13.44 14.42
C ILE A 6 10.64 13.80 14.23
N VAL A 7 10.31 14.36 13.09
CA VAL A 7 8.94 14.71 12.70
C VAL A 7 8.34 13.60 11.87
N GLY A 8 7.29 12.98 12.41
CA GLY A 8 6.56 11.85 11.82
C GLY A 8 6.84 10.53 12.54
N ALA A 9 5.79 9.91 13.07
CA ALA A 9 5.82 8.62 13.77
C ALA A 9 5.37 7.45 12.86
N GLY A 10 5.55 7.56 11.54
CA GLY A 10 5.38 6.49 10.57
C GLY A 10 6.63 5.60 10.49
N PHE A 11 6.70 4.69 9.49
CA PHE A 11 7.83 3.77 9.34
C PHE A 11 9.18 4.47 9.33
N ALA A 12 9.37 5.51 8.52
CA ALA A 12 10.66 6.18 8.40
C ALA A 12 11.13 6.75 9.75
N GLY A 13 10.26 7.56 10.41
CA GLY A 13 10.63 8.19 11.68
C GLY A 13 10.81 7.19 12.81
N SER A 14 9.96 6.17 12.90
CA SER A 14 10.06 5.16 13.96
C SER A 14 11.30 4.28 13.84
N VAL A 15 11.66 3.86 12.62
CA VAL A 15 12.88 3.08 12.36
C VAL A 15 14.12 3.91 12.69
N LEU A 16 14.17 5.17 12.25
CA LEU A 16 15.28 6.07 12.56
C LEU A 16 15.39 6.30 14.07
N ALA A 17 14.29 6.56 14.75
CA ALA A 17 14.28 6.76 16.20
C ALA A 17 14.83 5.53 16.95
N GLU A 18 14.38 4.35 16.58
CA GLU A 18 14.83 3.09 17.19
C GLU A 18 16.32 2.84 16.93
N ARG A 19 16.79 2.99 15.67
CA ARG A 19 18.19 2.81 15.34
C ARG A 19 19.11 3.81 16.05
N LEU A 20 18.73 5.08 16.08
CA LEU A 20 19.51 6.12 16.78
C LEU A 20 19.55 5.87 18.31
N ALA A 21 18.44 5.44 18.88
CA ALA A 21 18.38 5.16 20.32
C ALA A 21 19.10 3.86 20.70
N ALA A 22 18.84 2.77 19.97
CA ALA A 22 19.36 1.45 20.31
C ALA A 22 20.85 1.27 19.94
N ASP A 23 21.23 1.69 18.74
CA ASP A 23 22.59 1.47 18.24
C ASP A 23 23.56 2.59 18.63
N ALA A 24 23.10 3.85 18.65
CA ALA A 24 23.95 4.99 18.90
C ALA A 24 23.74 5.64 20.29
N GLY A 25 22.85 5.10 21.12
CA GLY A 25 22.56 5.60 22.46
C GLY A 25 21.98 7.02 22.52
N LYS A 26 21.43 7.52 21.39
CA LYS A 26 20.96 8.89 21.24
C LYS A 26 19.60 9.08 21.93
N ARG A 27 19.37 10.29 22.44
CA ARG A 27 18.06 10.70 22.96
C ARG A 27 17.24 11.31 21.83
N VAL A 28 16.08 10.74 21.59
CA VAL A 28 15.23 11.09 20.43
C VAL A 28 13.86 11.52 20.92
N LEU A 29 13.38 12.66 20.41
CA LEU A 29 11.98 13.03 20.48
C LEU A 29 11.34 12.80 19.11
N VAL A 30 10.29 11.98 19.06
CA VAL A 30 9.44 11.80 17.89
C VAL A 30 8.17 12.60 18.09
N VAL A 31 7.81 13.42 17.11
CA VAL A 31 6.58 14.22 17.14
C VAL A 31 5.72 13.90 15.93
N ASP A 32 4.41 13.75 16.14
CA ASP A 32 3.44 13.57 15.06
C ASP A 32 2.17 14.40 15.32
N ARG A 33 1.68 15.06 14.28
CA ARG A 33 0.44 15.83 14.34
C ARG A 33 -0.83 14.97 14.49
N ARG A 34 -0.74 13.67 14.14
CA ARG A 34 -1.83 12.71 14.33
C ARG A 34 -1.91 12.26 15.80
N PRO A 35 -3.08 11.79 16.24
CA PRO A 35 -3.27 11.30 17.62
C PRO A 35 -2.67 9.91 17.87
N HIS A 36 -1.94 9.35 16.92
CA HIS A 36 -1.45 7.97 16.96
C HIS A 36 -0.09 7.83 16.28
N VAL A 37 0.63 6.78 16.60
CA VAL A 37 1.83 6.32 15.90
C VAL A 37 1.46 5.45 14.69
N GLY A 38 2.46 5.02 13.91
CA GLY A 38 2.28 4.12 12.77
C GLY A 38 2.02 4.84 11.44
N GLY A 39 1.79 6.17 11.46
CA GLY A 39 1.55 6.94 10.24
C GLY A 39 0.39 6.39 9.42
N ASN A 40 0.60 6.11 8.14
CA ASN A 40 -0.43 5.52 7.27
C ASN A 40 -0.70 4.04 7.55
N ALA A 41 0.20 3.35 8.24
CA ALA A 41 0.01 1.95 8.62
C ALA A 41 -0.74 1.77 9.95
N HIS A 42 -1.21 2.86 10.56
CA HIS A 42 -1.98 2.80 11.80
C HIS A 42 -3.22 1.92 11.64
N ASP A 43 -3.41 1.04 12.61
CA ASP A 43 -4.58 0.19 12.77
C ASP A 43 -5.13 0.24 14.19
N HIS A 44 -6.35 -0.16 14.37
CA HIS A 44 -7.04 -0.19 15.65
C HIS A 44 -8.14 -1.26 15.64
N HIS A 45 -8.58 -1.69 16.82
CA HIS A 45 -9.79 -2.51 16.90
C HIS A 45 -11.02 -1.60 16.88
N ASP A 46 -11.98 -1.94 16.03
CA ASP A 46 -13.30 -1.29 16.02
C ASP A 46 -14.18 -1.78 17.19
N ASP A 47 -15.39 -1.24 17.29
CA ASP A 47 -16.35 -1.61 18.34
C ASP A 47 -16.78 -3.08 18.30
N ALA A 48 -16.61 -3.76 17.17
CA ALA A 48 -16.86 -5.19 17.01
C ALA A 48 -15.61 -6.05 17.32
N GLY A 49 -14.49 -5.44 17.70
CA GLY A 49 -13.23 -6.11 17.99
C GLY A 49 -12.45 -6.54 16.76
N LEU A 50 -12.78 -6.04 15.57
CA LEU A 50 -12.02 -6.30 14.36
C LEU A 50 -10.84 -5.33 14.23
N LEU A 51 -9.67 -5.86 13.86
CA LEU A 51 -8.51 -5.02 13.56
C LEU A 51 -8.70 -4.34 12.21
N VAL A 52 -8.85 -3.03 12.22
CA VAL A 52 -9.15 -2.20 11.04
C VAL A 52 -7.98 -1.26 10.75
N HIS A 53 -7.54 -1.21 9.51
CA HIS A 53 -6.52 -0.26 9.08
C HIS A 53 -7.17 1.10 8.76
N THR A 54 -6.76 2.13 9.46
CA THR A 54 -7.37 3.48 9.38
C THR A 54 -7.27 4.09 7.99
N TYR A 55 -6.16 3.85 7.29
CA TYR A 55 -5.84 4.46 5.99
C TYR A 55 -5.78 3.44 4.85
N GLY A 56 -6.61 2.40 4.93
CA GLY A 56 -6.64 1.31 3.96
C GLY A 56 -5.62 0.21 4.25
N PRO A 57 -5.75 -0.95 3.59
CA PRO A 57 -4.96 -2.12 3.92
C PRO A 57 -3.47 -1.88 3.64
N HIS A 58 -2.66 -2.16 4.62
CA HIS A 58 -1.21 -2.25 4.53
C HIS A 58 -0.81 -3.70 4.69
N ILE A 59 -0.18 -4.26 3.66
CA ILE A 59 0.28 -5.64 3.65
C ILE A 59 1.81 -5.63 3.67
N PHE A 60 2.39 -6.34 4.62
CA PHE A 60 3.85 -6.48 4.65
C PHE A 60 4.30 -7.48 3.60
N HIS A 61 5.16 -7.04 2.70
CA HIS A 61 5.81 -7.88 1.72
C HIS A 61 7.22 -7.34 1.39
N THR A 62 8.18 -8.22 1.26
CA THR A 62 9.56 -7.88 0.91
C THR A 62 10.35 -9.10 0.44
N ASN A 63 11.39 -8.85 -0.36
CA ASN A 63 12.43 -9.84 -0.67
C ASN A 63 13.67 -9.70 0.23
N SER A 64 13.75 -8.62 1.03
CA SER A 64 14.88 -8.38 1.92
C SER A 64 14.70 -9.14 3.23
N ARG A 65 15.61 -10.09 3.47
CA ARG A 65 15.71 -10.78 4.75
C ARG A 65 16.04 -9.82 5.90
N ASP A 66 16.91 -8.87 5.67
CA ASP A 66 17.32 -7.91 6.71
C ASP A 66 16.14 -7.07 7.20
N VAL A 67 15.24 -6.65 6.29
CA VAL A 67 14.03 -5.92 6.65
C VAL A 67 13.07 -6.81 7.44
N PHE A 68 12.88 -8.05 7.01
CA PHE A 68 12.03 -9.01 7.72
C PHE A 68 12.58 -9.31 9.11
N ASP A 69 13.87 -9.64 9.23
CA ASP A 69 14.53 -9.96 10.51
C ASP A 69 14.53 -8.74 11.45
N TYR A 70 14.76 -7.53 10.91
CA TYR A 70 14.68 -6.31 11.71
C TYR A 70 13.29 -6.08 12.32
N LEU A 71 12.24 -6.12 11.51
CA LEU A 71 10.87 -5.91 12.00
C LEU A 71 10.39 -7.04 12.91
N SER A 72 10.88 -8.26 12.72
CA SER A 72 10.58 -9.41 13.59
C SER A 72 11.01 -9.23 15.05
N ARG A 73 11.85 -8.23 15.33
CA ARG A 73 12.19 -7.84 16.71
C ARG A 73 11.02 -7.18 17.45
N PHE A 74 10.05 -6.65 16.72
CA PHE A 74 8.95 -5.84 17.26
C PHE A 74 7.58 -6.47 17.09
N THR A 75 7.47 -7.56 16.33
CA THR A 75 6.21 -8.29 16.14
C THR A 75 6.46 -9.75 15.84
N ASP A 76 5.48 -10.57 16.16
CA ASP A 76 5.33 -11.89 15.57
C ASP A 76 4.55 -11.77 14.27
N TRP A 77 4.73 -12.69 13.35
CA TRP A 77 4.13 -12.65 12.03
C TRP A 77 3.06 -13.72 11.86
N ARG A 78 1.93 -13.33 11.28
CA ARG A 78 0.95 -14.23 10.71
C ARG A 78 1.23 -14.34 9.20
N PRO A 79 1.58 -15.52 8.66
CA PRO A 79 1.72 -15.70 7.21
C PRO A 79 0.44 -15.25 6.49
N TYR A 80 0.61 -14.44 5.46
CA TYR A 80 -0.52 -13.89 4.72
C TYR A 80 -0.14 -13.59 3.28
N GLU A 81 -0.83 -14.21 2.34
CA GLU A 81 -0.70 -13.97 0.91
C GLU A 81 -1.90 -13.16 0.42
N HIS A 82 -1.65 -11.94 -0.01
CA HIS A 82 -2.72 -11.05 -0.44
C HIS A 82 -3.31 -11.48 -1.78
N ARG A 83 -4.65 -11.59 -1.83
CA ARG A 83 -5.42 -11.89 -3.04
C ARG A 83 -6.43 -10.79 -3.28
N VAL A 84 -6.57 -10.41 -4.55
CA VAL A 84 -7.47 -9.35 -4.99
C VAL A 84 -8.33 -9.86 -6.12
N LEU A 85 -9.59 -9.53 -6.10
CA LEU A 85 -10.49 -9.74 -7.22
C LEU A 85 -10.83 -8.39 -7.88
N ALA A 86 -11.22 -8.43 -9.14
CA ALA A 86 -11.80 -7.30 -9.85
C ALA A 86 -13.22 -7.65 -10.29
N SER A 87 -14.16 -6.72 -10.08
CA SER A 87 -15.51 -6.80 -10.63
C SER A 87 -15.50 -6.31 -12.07
N VAL A 88 -15.65 -7.23 -13.01
CA VAL A 88 -15.61 -6.97 -14.45
C VAL A 88 -16.72 -7.75 -15.13
N ASP A 89 -17.55 -7.05 -15.89
CA ASP A 89 -18.67 -7.63 -16.65
C ASP A 89 -19.57 -8.55 -15.78
N GLY A 90 -19.85 -8.12 -14.53
CA GLY A 90 -20.68 -8.88 -13.58
C GLY A 90 -19.99 -10.09 -12.95
N GLN A 91 -18.69 -10.32 -13.21
CA GLN A 91 -17.90 -11.41 -12.66
C GLN A 91 -16.84 -10.90 -11.68
N LEU A 92 -16.51 -11.69 -10.66
CA LEU A 92 -15.36 -11.44 -9.77
C LEU A 92 -14.16 -12.28 -10.28
N LEU A 93 -13.19 -11.62 -10.85
CA LEU A 93 -12.05 -12.22 -11.53
C LEU A 93 -10.74 -11.94 -10.80
N PRO A 94 -9.78 -12.89 -10.74
CA PRO A 94 -8.48 -12.66 -10.12
C PRO A 94 -7.74 -11.47 -10.74
N ILE A 95 -7.06 -10.69 -9.90
CA ILE A 95 -6.05 -9.72 -10.30
C ILE A 95 -4.84 -9.85 -9.36
N PRO A 96 -3.62 -9.94 -9.87
CA PRO A 96 -3.14 -9.73 -11.26
C PRO A 96 -3.78 -10.68 -12.29
N ILE A 97 -3.89 -10.20 -13.54
CA ILE A 97 -4.40 -11.01 -14.65
C ILE A 97 -3.58 -12.29 -14.76
N ASN A 98 -4.26 -13.44 -14.77
CA ASN A 98 -3.68 -14.77 -14.81
C ASN A 98 -4.52 -15.70 -15.68
N LEU A 99 -4.17 -16.99 -15.71
CA LEU A 99 -4.87 -18.00 -16.51
C LEU A 99 -6.37 -18.09 -16.17
N ASP A 100 -6.72 -18.03 -14.88
CA ASP A 100 -8.11 -18.10 -14.46
C ASP A 100 -8.89 -16.83 -14.79
N THR A 101 -8.22 -15.66 -14.78
CA THR A 101 -8.82 -14.39 -15.21
C THR A 101 -9.29 -14.48 -16.65
N VAL A 102 -8.42 -14.94 -17.57
CA VAL A 102 -8.72 -15.00 -19.01
C VAL A 102 -9.73 -16.09 -19.30
N ASN A 103 -9.53 -17.30 -18.75
CA ASN A 103 -10.43 -18.43 -18.99
C ASN A 103 -11.86 -18.11 -18.52
N ARG A 104 -12.01 -17.51 -17.35
CA ARG A 104 -13.34 -17.16 -16.81
C ARG A 104 -13.98 -16.01 -17.56
N LEU A 105 -13.22 -14.95 -17.88
CA LEU A 105 -13.74 -13.78 -18.59
C LEU A 105 -14.32 -14.15 -19.96
N TYR A 106 -13.60 -14.99 -20.69
CA TYR A 106 -13.94 -15.32 -22.08
C TYR A 106 -14.62 -16.70 -22.25
N GLY A 107 -14.86 -17.43 -21.16
CA GLY A 107 -15.44 -18.80 -21.23
C GLY A 107 -14.51 -19.80 -21.94
N LEU A 108 -13.19 -19.62 -21.78
CA LEU A 108 -12.16 -20.44 -22.41
C LEU A 108 -11.64 -21.53 -21.46
N SER A 109 -10.85 -22.44 -21.98
CA SER A 109 -10.18 -23.52 -21.24
C SER A 109 -8.72 -23.67 -21.66
N LEU A 110 -8.04 -22.52 -21.78
CA LEU A 110 -6.63 -22.47 -22.18
C LEU A 110 -5.73 -23.12 -21.14
N ALA A 111 -4.68 -23.80 -21.62
CA ALA A 111 -3.51 -24.13 -20.81
C ALA A 111 -2.51 -22.95 -20.76
N ALA A 112 -1.50 -23.05 -19.88
CA ALA A 112 -0.53 -21.97 -19.67
C ALA A 112 0.20 -21.52 -20.94
N LEU A 113 0.61 -22.49 -21.79
CA LEU A 113 1.28 -22.18 -23.07
C LEU A 113 0.35 -21.52 -24.08
N GLU A 114 -0.92 -21.93 -24.08
CA GLU A 114 -1.94 -21.34 -24.97
C GLU A 114 -2.29 -19.92 -24.56
N LEU A 115 -2.27 -19.62 -23.27
CA LEU A 115 -2.46 -18.25 -22.76
C LEU A 115 -1.37 -17.31 -23.24
N GLU A 116 -0.13 -17.77 -23.31
CA GLU A 116 0.97 -16.96 -23.85
C GLU A 116 0.71 -16.60 -25.32
N GLY A 117 0.31 -17.57 -26.12
CA GLY A 117 -0.12 -17.35 -27.52
C GLY A 117 -1.32 -16.42 -27.63
N PHE A 118 -2.30 -16.56 -26.72
CA PHE A 118 -3.44 -15.63 -26.66
C PHE A 118 -2.97 -14.20 -26.40
N PHE A 119 -2.12 -13.95 -25.40
CA PHE A 119 -1.60 -12.60 -25.15
C PHE A 119 -0.84 -12.06 -26.35
N GLN A 120 0.00 -12.85 -27.00
CA GLN A 120 0.71 -12.43 -28.21
C GLN A 120 -0.25 -12.05 -29.35
N SER A 121 -1.38 -12.74 -29.49
CA SER A 121 -2.37 -12.47 -30.53
C SER A 121 -3.17 -11.19 -30.32
N VAL A 122 -3.38 -10.77 -29.05
CA VAL A 122 -4.17 -9.59 -28.71
C VAL A 122 -3.30 -8.36 -28.36
N ALA A 123 -2.02 -8.56 -28.10
CA ALA A 123 -1.05 -7.51 -27.78
C ALA A 123 -0.96 -6.49 -28.90
N GLN A 124 -0.92 -5.21 -28.56
CA GLN A 124 -0.72 -4.16 -29.54
C GLN A 124 0.76 -3.85 -29.73
N LYS A 125 1.18 -3.69 -30.97
CA LYS A 125 2.55 -3.29 -31.26
C LYS A 125 2.76 -1.83 -30.84
N VAL A 126 3.66 -1.63 -29.86
CA VAL A 126 4.07 -0.30 -29.37
C VAL A 126 5.54 -0.14 -29.70
N GLU A 127 5.90 0.87 -30.49
CA GLU A 127 7.30 1.10 -30.89
C GLU A 127 8.18 1.47 -29.69
N ARG A 128 7.63 2.28 -28.77
CA ARG A 128 8.32 2.70 -27.55
C ARG A 128 7.34 2.84 -26.40
N VAL A 129 7.51 2.02 -25.37
CA VAL A 129 6.72 2.09 -24.14
C VAL A 129 7.13 3.35 -23.36
N ARG A 130 6.18 4.27 -23.13
CA ARG A 130 6.37 5.52 -22.39
C ARG A 130 5.31 5.72 -21.31
N THR A 131 4.11 5.21 -21.55
CA THR A 131 2.96 5.46 -20.71
C THR A 131 2.47 4.18 -20.03
N SER A 132 1.68 4.36 -18.98
CA SER A 132 0.99 3.26 -18.29
C SER A 132 0.05 2.47 -19.22
N GLU A 133 -0.56 3.13 -20.21
CA GLU A 133 -1.36 2.47 -21.24
C GLU A 133 -0.47 1.58 -22.12
N ASP A 134 0.65 2.11 -22.61
CA ASP A 134 1.57 1.36 -23.48
C ASP A 134 2.03 0.05 -22.84
N VAL A 135 2.35 0.09 -21.54
CA VAL A 135 2.76 -1.11 -20.78
C VAL A 135 1.71 -2.21 -20.87
N ILE A 136 0.46 -1.87 -20.66
CA ILE A 136 -0.61 -2.87 -20.57
C ILE A 136 -1.06 -3.32 -21.96
N VAL A 137 -1.29 -2.40 -22.89
CA VAL A 137 -1.77 -2.77 -24.24
C VAL A 137 -0.74 -3.59 -25.02
N SER A 138 0.55 -3.35 -24.80
CA SER A 138 1.63 -4.13 -25.41
C SER A 138 1.76 -5.55 -24.83
N ARG A 139 1.15 -5.85 -23.70
CA ARG A 139 1.24 -7.16 -23.03
C ARG A 139 -0.04 -7.98 -23.16
N VAL A 140 -1.20 -7.36 -22.96
CA VAL A 140 -2.49 -8.06 -22.87
C VAL A 140 -3.57 -7.49 -23.80
N GLY A 141 -3.24 -6.50 -24.60
CA GLY A 141 -4.14 -5.90 -25.58
C GLY A 141 -5.11 -4.87 -25.00
N ARG A 142 -5.85 -4.24 -25.92
CA ARG A 142 -6.75 -3.13 -25.63
C ARG A 142 -7.91 -3.51 -24.71
N GLU A 143 -8.55 -4.62 -24.98
CA GLU A 143 -9.75 -5.01 -24.27
C GLU A 143 -9.49 -5.27 -22.77
N LEU A 144 -8.46 -6.06 -22.42
CA LEU A 144 -8.09 -6.29 -21.03
C LEU A 144 -7.61 -5.00 -20.33
N TYR A 145 -6.93 -4.12 -21.08
CA TYR A 145 -6.59 -2.79 -20.57
C TYR A 145 -7.83 -1.99 -20.17
N GLU A 146 -8.84 -1.91 -21.04
CA GLU A 146 -10.06 -1.14 -20.77
C GLU A 146 -10.88 -1.75 -19.62
N LYS A 147 -10.96 -3.07 -19.56
CA LYS A 147 -11.72 -3.79 -18.53
C LYS A 147 -11.11 -3.70 -17.13
N PHE A 148 -9.79 -3.77 -16.99
CA PHE A 148 -9.14 -3.91 -15.69
C PHE A 148 -8.35 -2.67 -15.23
N PHE A 149 -7.79 -1.88 -16.16
CA PHE A 149 -6.79 -0.86 -15.81
C PHE A 149 -7.25 0.56 -16.02
N ARG A 150 -7.84 0.87 -17.17
CA ARG A 150 -8.13 2.25 -17.56
C ARG A 150 -9.02 2.98 -16.55
N GLY A 151 -10.19 2.44 -16.28
CA GLY A 151 -11.15 3.05 -15.37
C GLY A 151 -10.63 3.12 -13.93
N TYR A 152 -9.99 2.05 -13.46
CA TYR A 152 -9.38 2.01 -12.13
C TYR A 152 -8.29 3.07 -11.95
N THR A 153 -7.39 3.19 -12.93
CA THR A 153 -6.29 4.16 -12.90
C THR A 153 -6.81 5.60 -12.94
N ARG A 154 -7.82 5.87 -13.77
CA ARG A 154 -8.49 7.19 -13.80
C ARG A 154 -9.08 7.58 -12.44
N LYS A 155 -9.72 6.65 -11.75
CA LYS A 155 -10.26 6.89 -10.40
C LYS A 155 -9.17 7.19 -9.39
N GLN A 156 -8.04 6.48 -9.46
CA GLN A 156 -6.93 6.68 -8.52
C GLN A 156 -6.12 7.93 -8.79
N TRP A 157 -5.86 8.24 -10.07
CA TRP A 157 -4.92 9.29 -10.44
C TRP A 157 -5.59 10.57 -10.94
N GLY A 158 -6.87 10.50 -11.34
CA GLY A 158 -7.58 11.62 -11.96
C GLY A 158 -7.04 11.97 -13.36
N LEU A 159 -6.21 11.08 -13.93
CA LEU A 159 -5.58 11.21 -15.25
C LEU A 159 -5.82 9.93 -16.05
N ASP A 160 -5.81 10.02 -17.38
CA ASP A 160 -5.82 8.83 -18.22
C ASP A 160 -4.47 8.11 -18.14
N PRO A 161 -4.42 6.76 -18.19
CA PRO A 161 -3.16 6.03 -18.20
C PRO A 161 -2.19 6.43 -19.33
N SER A 162 -2.68 6.98 -20.42
CA SER A 162 -1.85 7.55 -21.51
C SER A 162 -1.10 8.82 -21.10
N GLU A 163 -1.49 9.46 -19.99
CA GLU A 163 -0.85 10.66 -19.43
C GLU A 163 0.08 10.32 -18.26
N LEU A 164 0.14 9.07 -17.85
CA LEU A 164 0.92 8.60 -16.70
C LEU A 164 2.18 7.85 -17.15
N ASP A 165 3.26 8.00 -16.38
CA ASP A 165 4.49 7.27 -16.62
C ASP A 165 4.29 5.75 -16.57
N ALA A 166 5.06 5.03 -17.38
CA ALA A 166 4.99 3.59 -17.51
C ALA A 166 5.13 2.83 -16.16
N SER A 167 5.89 3.38 -15.21
CA SER A 167 6.15 2.77 -13.90
C SER A 167 4.90 2.59 -13.05
N VAL A 168 3.83 3.37 -13.29
CA VAL A 168 2.59 3.31 -12.51
C VAL A 168 1.92 1.95 -12.63
N THR A 169 1.87 1.36 -13.83
CA THR A 169 1.25 0.05 -14.09
C THR A 169 2.25 -1.09 -14.26
N ALA A 170 3.51 -0.80 -14.57
CA ALA A 170 4.54 -1.83 -14.79
C ALA A 170 4.75 -2.76 -13.58
N ARG A 171 4.45 -2.29 -12.37
CA ARG A 171 4.54 -3.06 -11.12
C ARG A 171 3.50 -4.17 -10.98
N VAL A 172 2.39 -4.11 -11.74
CA VAL A 172 1.35 -5.14 -11.67
C VAL A 172 1.77 -6.30 -12.59
N PRO A 173 2.04 -7.48 -12.06
CA PRO A 173 2.44 -8.61 -12.89
C PRO A 173 1.28 -9.10 -13.77
N ILE A 174 1.63 -9.71 -14.90
CA ILE A 174 0.72 -10.48 -15.73
C ILE A 174 1.30 -11.89 -15.78
N ARG A 175 0.49 -12.89 -15.49
CA ARG A 175 0.92 -14.27 -15.32
C ARG A 175 0.26 -15.18 -16.32
N THR A 176 0.99 -16.20 -16.77
CA THR A 176 0.45 -17.25 -17.65
C THR A 176 0.03 -18.52 -16.90
N ASN A 177 0.21 -18.55 -15.58
CA ASN A 177 -0.20 -19.63 -14.70
C ASN A 177 -1.42 -19.24 -13.85
N ARG A 178 -1.79 -20.05 -12.85
CA ARG A 178 -2.92 -19.83 -11.93
C ARG A 178 -2.56 -19.12 -10.64
N ASP A 179 -1.32 -18.60 -10.50
CA ASP A 179 -0.91 -17.86 -9.30
C ASP A 179 -1.70 -16.54 -9.21
N ASP A 180 -2.59 -16.47 -8.22
CA ASP A 180 -3.48 -15.34 -7.95
C ASP A 180 -2.98 -14.41 -6.83
N ARG A 181 -1.78 -14.68 -6.27
CA ARG A 181 -1.18 -13.81 -5.26
C ARG A 181 -0.88 -12.43 -5.83
N TYR A 182 -1.24 -11.40 -5.09
CA TYR A 182 -1.01 -10.03 -5.55
C TYR A 182 0.48 -9.68 -5.59
N PHE A 183 1.26 -10.16 -4.62
CA PHE A 183 2.71 -10.01 -4.54
C PHE A 183 3.42 -11.30 -4.89
N SER A 184 4.67 -11.18 -5.32
CA SER A 184 5.58 -12.32 -5.60
C SER A 184 6.75 -12.39 -4.63
N ASP A 185 6.77 -11.52 -3.63
CA ASP A 185 7.86 -11.41 -2.65
C ASP A 185 7.96 -12.66 -1.77
N THR A 186 9.18 -12.93 -1.32
CA THR A 186 9.50 -14.10 -0.49
C THR A 186 8.83 -14.03 0.89
N TYR A 187 8.86 -12.85 1.50
CA TYR A 187 8.25 -12.61 2.81
C TYR A 187 6.95 -11.86 2.62
N GLN A 188 5.84 -12.53 2.97
CA GLN A 188 4.50 -11.95 2.92
C GLN A 188 3.78 -12.30 4.22
N ALA A 189 3.37 -11.29 4.98
CA ALA A 189 2.79 -11.52 6.29
C ALA A 189 2.00 -10.29 6.79
N MET A 190 1.29 -10.49 7.89
CA MET A 190 0.69 -9.43 8.69
C MET A 190 1.27 -9.47 10.10
N PRO A 191 1.52 -8.32 10.74
CA PRO A 191 1.87 -8.30 12.17
C PRO A 191 0.75 -8.98 12.98
N LEU A 192 1.09 -9.95 13.81
CA LEU A 192 0.11 -10.79 14.53
C LEU A 192 -0.85 -9.95 15.40
N HIS A 193 -0.36 -8.85 15.96
CA HIS A 193 -1.12 -7.95 16.84
C HIS A 193 -1.34 -6.56 16.23
N GLY A 194 -1.23 -6.44 14.91
CA GLY A 194 -1.36 -5.20 14.18
C GLY A 194 -0.08 -4.36 14.10
N TYR A 195 -0.12 -3.40 13.20
CA TYR A 195 0.99 -2.47 12.96
C TYR A 195 1.18 -1.50 14.12
N THR A 196 0.12 -0.95 14.66
CA THR A 196 0.21 0.01 15.77
C THR A 196 0.96 -0.59 16.95
N ARG A 197 0.67 -1.85 17.30
CA ARG A 197 1.39 -2.55 18.37
C ARG A 197 2.87 -2.77 18.05
N MET A 198 3.21 -3.04 16.80
CA MET A 198 4.60 -3.15 16.34
C MET A 198 5.32 -1.80 16.51
N PHE A 199 4.69 -0.69 16.12
CA PHE A 199 5.26 0.66 16.31
C PHE A 199 5.44 1.03 17.78
N GLU A 200 4.46 0.71 18.63
CA GLU A 200 4.58 0.94 20.07
C GLU A 200 5.79 0.20 20.68
N ARG A 201 6.03 -1.04 20.26
CA ARG A 201 7.22 -1.80 20.68
C ARG A 201 8.51 -1.18 20.15
N MET A 202 8.53 -0.76 18.89
CA MET A 202 9.69 -0.11 18.26
C MET A 202 10.05 1.20 18.97
N LEU A 203 9.06 2.01 19.32
CA LEU A 203 9.22 3.28 19.99
C LEU A 203 9.35 3.18 21.53
N GLY A 204 9.24 1.98 22.10
CA GLY A 204 9.29 1.72 23.54
C GLY A 204 10.68 1.80 24.17
N HIS A 205 11.72 2.26 23.46
CA HIS A 205 13.06 2.40 23.98
C HIS A 205 13.18 3.55 25.00
N PRO A 206 13.93 3.40 26.13
CA PRO A 206 14.03 4.45 27.18
C PRO A 206 14.50 5.83 26.67
N ASN A 207 15.35 5.83 25.65
CA ASN A 207 15.88 7.05 25.03
C ASN A 207 14.93 7.67 24.00
N ILE A 208 13.77 7.11 23.75
CA ILE A 208 12.76 7.66 22.83
C ILE A 208 11.63 8.25 23.64
N LYS A 209 11.24 9.48 23.29
CA LYS A 209 9.99 10.09 23.74
C LYS A 209 9.11 10.33 22.51
N VAL A 210 7.81 10.16 22.68
CA VAL A 210 6.83 10.36 21.61
C VAL A 210 5.81 11.40 22.04
N MET A 211 5.56 12.36 21.18
CA MET A 211 4.48 13.35 21.31
C MET A 211 3.57 13.24 20.09
N THR A 212 2.34 12.84 20.30
CA THR A 212 1.27 12.85 19.31
C THR A 212 0.38 14.07 19.47
N ASN A 213 -0.55 14.32 18.53
CA ASN A 213 -1.39 15.54 18.51
C ASN A 213 -0.58 16.85 18.54
N THR A 214 0.63 16.86 18.02
CA THR A 214 1.53 18.01 18.11
C THR A 214 2.13 18.33 16.74
N ASP A 215 1.91 19.51 16.23
CA ASP A 215 2.66 20.01 15.07
C ASP A 215 4.07 20.40 15.54
N TYR A 216 5.09 19.91 14.84
CA TYR A 216 6.48 20.21 15.21
C TYR A 216 6.80 21.70 15.24
N ARG A 217 6.09 22.51 14.47
CA ARG A 217 6.25 23.97 14.44
C ARG A 217 5.89 24.65 15.78
N GLU A 218 5.04 24.00 16.56
CA GLU A 218 4.64 24.51 17.88
C GLU A 218 5.74 24.34 18.93
N ILE A 219 6.67 23.40 18.70
CA ILE A 219 7.65 22.99 19.70
C ILE A 219 9.11 23.12 19.26
N VAL A 220 9.38 23.31 17.96
CA VAL A 220 10.72 23.24 17.39
C VAL A 220 11.68 24.26 18.00
N ASP A 221 11.20 25.45 18.34
CA ASP A 221 11.98 26.52 18.94
C ASP A 221 12.11 26.40 20.47
N GLU A 222 11.21 25.63 21.11
CA GLU A 222 11.18 25.45 22.58
C GLU A 222 11.93 24.19 23.01
N VAL A 223 11.96 23.15 22.18
CA VAL A 223 12.60 21.89 22.50
C VAL A 223 14.05 21.89 22.04
N HIS A 224 14.98 21.92 23.00
CA HIS A 224 16.41 21.83 22.69
C HIS A 224 16.78 20.48 22.06
N HIS A 225 17.21 20.51 20.80
CA HIS A 225 17.68 19.37 20.01
C HIS A 225 18.90 19.76 19.17
N ALA A 226 19.76 18.80 18.84
CA ALA A 226 20.93 19.07 18.02
C ALA A 226 20.60 19.01 16.51
N GLU A 227 19.79 18.04 16.09
CA GLU A 227 19.42 17.84 14.70
C GLU A 227 17.92 17.59 14.55
N LEU A 228 17.35 18.09 13.43
CA LEU A 228 15.97 17.87 13.02
C LEU A 228 15.95 16.89 11.84
N ILE A 229 15.15 15.82 11.97
CA ILE A 229 14.84 14.89 10.87
C ILE A 229 13.36 15.02 10.54
N TYR A 230 13.07 15.41 9.30
CA TYR A 230 11.71 15.60 8.85
C TYR A 230 11.28 14.49 7.88
N THR A 231 10.25 13.72 8.24
CA THR A 231 9.72 12.62 7.42
C THR A 231 8.33 12.91 6.83
N GLY A 232 7.85 14.14 6.97
CA GLY A 232 6.61 14.61 6.37
C GLY A 232 6.75 15.00 4.89
N PRO A 233 5.72 15.64 4.30
CA PRO A 233 5.77 16.12 2.91
C PRO A 233 6.86 17.19 2.76
N VAL A 234 7.76 16.97 1.80
CA VAL A 234 8.94 17.85 1.62
C VAL A 234 8.55 19.27 1.19
N ASP A 235 7.51 19.43 0.41
CA ASP A 235 6.98 20.73 0.00
C ASP A 235 6.40 21.53 1.19
N GLU A 236 5.76 20.83 2.13
CA GLU A 236 5.27 21.42 3.38
C GLU A 236 6.43 21.90 4.28
N PHE A 237 7.54 21.14 4.36
CA PHE A 237 8.73 21.54 5.08
C PHE A 237 9.27 22.89 4.59
N PHE A 238 9.27 23.09 3.28
CA PHE A 238 9.68 24.36 2.67
C PHE A 238 8.57 25.40 2.55
N ASN A 239 7.45 25.26 3.30
CA ASN A 239 6.30 26.15 3.25
C ASN A 239 5.79 26.39 1.82
N PHE A 240 5.85 25.37 0.97
CA PHE A 240 5.42 25.41 -0.43
C PHE A 240 6.08 26.49 -1.30
N ARG A 241 7.24 27.05 -0.87
CA ARG A 241 7.92 28.15 -1.59
C ARG A 241 8.37 27.78 -3.01
N HIS A 242 8.47 26.47 -3.33
CA HIS A 242 8.80 25.96 -4.67
C HIS A 242 7.56 25.41 -5.40
N GLY A 243 6.36 25.71 -4.90
CA GLY A 243 5.10 25.15 -5.37
C GLY A 243 4.74 23.84 -4.64
N ARG A 244 3.48 23.41 -4.83
CA ARG A 244 2.97 22.17 -4.24
C ARG A 244 3.33 21.00 -5.14
N LEU A 245 3.78 19.90 -4.56
CA LEU A 245 3.94 18.65 -5.27
C LEU A 245 2.57 18.04 -5.62
N PRO A 246 2.44 17.36 -6.75
CA PRO A 246 1.21 16.64 -7.10
C PRO A 246 0.85 15.63 -6.01
N TYR A 247 -0.35 15.76 -5.47
CA TYR A 247 -0.85 14.90 -4.40
C TYR A 247 -2.23 14.36 -4.75
N ARG A 248 -2.49 13.12 -4.35
CA ARG A 248 -3.81 12.49 -4.42
C ARG A 248 -4.21 11.99 -3.04
N SER A 249 -5.38 12.37 -2.59
CA SER A 249 -5.97 11.88 -1.35
C SER A 249 -6.98 10.77 -1.62
N LEU A 250 -7.16 9.89 -0.63
CA LEU A 250 -8.22 8.88 -0.63
C LEU A 250 -9.26 9.26 0.42
N ARG A 251 -10.52 9.06 0.08
CA ARG A 251 -11.62 9.11 1.04
C ARG A 251 -11.96 7.69 1.43
N PHE A 252 -11.83 7.38 2.70
CA PHE A 252 -12.27 6.12 3.27
C PHE A 252 -13.69 6.26 3.80
N LYS A 253 -14.53 5.27 3.52
CA LYS A 253 -15.86 5.12 4.10
C LYS A 253 -15.88 3.77 4.81
N HIS A 254 -16.01 3.80 6.13
CA HIS A 254 -16.12 2.60 6.95
C HIS A 254 -17.59 2.27 7.14
N GLU A 255 -17.95 1.01 6.94
CA GLU A 255 -19.30 0.50 7.13
C GLU A 255 -19.22 -0.85 7.84
N THR A 256 -20.09 -1.06 8.81
CA THR A 256 -20.25 -2.35 9.49
C THR A 256 -21.52 -3.01 9.00
N HIS A 257 -21.41 -4.25 8.57
CA HIS A 257 -22.52 -5.06 8.09
C HIS A 257 -22.71 -6.28 8.99
N ASP A 258 -23.94 -6.58 9.37
CA ASP A 258 -24.29 -7.79 10.14
C ASP A 258 -24.27 -9.03 9.22
N ARG A 259 -23.06 -9.42 8.83
CA ARG A 259 -22.81 -10.58 7.96
C ARG A 259 -21.50 -11.25 8.36
N ALA A 260 -21.49 -12.59 8.29
CA ALA A 260 -20.26 -13.35 8.54
C ALA A 260 -19.17 -13.02 7.51
N VAL A 261 -19.52 -12.92 6.24
CA VAL A 261 -18.65 -12.56 5.11
C VAL A 261 -19.42 -11.63 4.18
N PHE A 262 -18.82 -10.51 3.80
CA PHE A 262 -19.39 -9.55 2.86
C PHE A 262 -18.98 -9.87 1.42
N GLN A 263 -17.72 -10.22 1.20
CA GLN A 263 -17.15 -10.52 -0.11
C GLN A 263 -16.17 -11.70 -0.03
N PRO A 264 -15.92 -12.42 -1.16
CA PRO A 264 -15.13 -13.65 -1.13
C PRO A 264 -13.61 -13.44 -1.06
N ALA A 265 -13.13 -12.20 -1.02
CA ALA A 265 -11.71 -11.87 -0.97
C ALA A 265 -11.47 -10.63 -0.11
N PRO A 266 -10.24 -10.46 0.43
CA PRO A 266 -9.89 -9.28 1.23
C PRO A 266 -10.16 -7.96 0.50
N VAL A 267 -9.88 -7.92 -0.80
CA VAL A 267 -10.09 -6.72 -1.64
C VAL A 267 -10.79 -7.11 -2.92
N VAL A 268 -11.84 -6.36 -3.26
CA VAL A 268 -12.47 -6.36 -4.58
C VAL A 268 -12.30 -4.98 -5.20
N ASN A 269 -11.65 -4.93 -6.35
CA ASN A 269 -11.51 -3.73 -7.17
C ASN A 269 -12.71 -3.56 -8.10
N TYR A 270 -13.12 -2.30 -8.29
CA TYR A 270 -14.21 -1.92 -9.18
C TYR A 270 -13.67 -0.98 -10.27
N PRO A 271 -13.10 -1.50 -11.35
CA PRO A 271 -12.46 -0.66 -12.36
C PRO A 271 -13.43 0.27 -13.07
N ASN A 272 -14.60 -0.18 -13.46
CA ASN A 272 -15.47 0.54 -14.38
C ASN A 272 -16.74 1.07 -13.73
N GLU A 273 -17.48 0.21 -13.06
CA GLU A 273 -18.71 0.55 -12.36
C GLU A 273 -18.38 1.26 -11.03
N HIS A 274 -19.31 1.97 -10.46
CA HIS A 274 -19.21 2.66 -9.19
C HIS A 274 -18.18 3.82 -9.13
N ALA A 275 -18.42 4.75 -8.23
CA ALA A 275 -17.51 5.88 -8.02
C ALA A 275 -16.27 5.52 -7.18
N TYR A 276 -16.33 4.48 -6.36
CA TYR A 276 -15.22 4.01 -5.55
C TYR A 276 -14.30 3.07 -6.33
N THR A 277 -13.06 2.97 -5.87
CA THR A 277 -12.04 2.12 -6.52
C THR A 277 -12.08 0.69 -6.03
N ARG A 278 -12.34 0.48 -4.73
CA ARG A 278 -12.31 -0.85 -4.11
C ARG A 278 -13.13 -0.91 -2.82
N ILE A 279 -13.48 -2.13 -2.44
CA ILE A 279 -13.98 -2.47 -1.10
C ILE A 279 -12.95 -3.39 -0.46
N THR A 280 -12.63 -3.13 0.81
CA THR A 280 -11.78 -3.98 1.64
C THR A 280 -12.60 -4.54 2.78
N GLU A 281 -12.58 -5.84 2.96
CA GLU A 281 -13.15 -6.52 4.13
C GLU A 281 -12.04 -6.93 5.08
N PHE A 282 -11.95 -6.26 6.23
CA PHE A 282 -10.85 -6.44 7.17
C PHE A 282 -10.85 -7.80 7.89
N LYS A 283 -11.95 -8.52 7.91
CA LYS A 283 -12.01 -9.89 8.48
C LYS A 283 -11.06 -10.87 7.79
N HIS A 284 -10.69 -10.60 6.55
CA HIS A 284 -9.76 -11.43 5.81
C HIS A 284 -8.28 -11.08 6.03
N LEU A 285 -7.99 -9.93 6.67
CA LEU A 285 -6.64 -9.41 6.86
C LEU A 285 -5.98 -9.84 8.16
#